data_6480f3545d50ad27e3765738adcc1435
#
_entry.id   6480f3545d50ad27e3765738adcc1435
#
_cell.length_a   1.000
_cell.length_b   1.000
_cell.length_c   1.000
_cell.angle_alpha   90.00
_cell.angle_beta   90.00
_cell.angle_gamma   90.00
#
_symmetry.space_group_name_H-M   'P 1'
#
loop_
_entity.id
_entity.type
_entity.pdbx_description
1 polymer ?
#
loop_
_entity_poly.entity_id
_entity_poly.type
_entity_poly.pdbx_seq_one_letter_code
_entity_poly.pdbx_strand_id
1 'polypeptide(L)'
;MEKPALIELLAPARDADIAIAAIDHGADAVYMGASHHGARADACNTLDDVCRACDYAHKFGGRIYATVNTLVYDNELMEVERLVHELYRIGVDALIVQDLGLLRLDLPPIALHASTQCDLRTPEKARFLESLGFSQLVMARELTLDEIRAIRQVTTVPLEAFVHGALCVSYSGRCAISQVLKGRSANRGECAQLCRLPYDLVDGKGRVLVEGKHLLSLRDMSRHDRLEQMMTAGVSSFKIEGRLKDVGYVKNVVAYYRHAIDQVIARQPERYRRSSFGKVDLTFEPSLEKSFNRGFTRYFLDERHPKDGTAMASVDTPKSQGEYLGRVVRCNGNELTIDTRATLANGDGLSYFDTQGEFTGARVNRALGGGTVLLRERVAIPRGTAIYRTGNKAFDDQLNKPSASRSIAVDATLRYTGGMLTLTLADERGNHVTHTIECDLQAADKPQEARQTAELAKLGGTIYRLDDAQVAGNVFIPASLLSRLRRETVELLDRAHLITRPVDRRRPEKKNASCPTTKLEPADNVANHLAEQLYRDHGVIDIVPALEAGATVTASTPLMHTRYCIRRQLGACLKGKNANVLPRDIFLKTGSTLLKVTCDCRRCEMTITQAN
;
A
#
# COMPACT_ATOMS: atom_id res chain seq x y z
N MET A 1 -0.21 -22.56 24.12
CA MET A 1 -0.51 -22.24 22.72
C MET A 1 0.21 -20.94 22.37
N GLU A 2 0.86 -20.84 21.23
CA GLU A 2 1.41 -19.57 20.76
C GLU A 2 0.26 -18.58 20.50
N LYS A 3 0.51 -17.29 20.80
CA LYS A 3 -0.50 -16.24 20.53
C LYS A 3 -0.71 -16.10 19.01
N PRO A 4 -1.96 -15.89 18.54
CA PRO A 4 -2.22 -15.64 17.14
C PRO A 4 -1.36 -14.51 16.58
N ALA A 5 -0.82 -14.70 15.38
CA ALA A 5 -0.03 -13.67 14.70
C ALA A 5 -0.91 -12.47 14.33
N LEU A 6 -0.39 -11.27 14.58
CA LEU A 6 -1.05 -10.03 14.18
C LEU A 6 -0.93 -9.84 12.67
N ILE A 7 -2.05 -9.63 12.00
CA ILE A 7 -2.13 -9.34 10.57
C ILE A 7 -2.51 -7.87 10.37
N GLU A 8 -1.66 -7.16 9.65
CA GLU A 8 -1.78 -5.73 9.38
C GLU A 8 -2.11 -5.48 7.91
N LEU A 9 -3.15 -4.68 7.65
CA LEU A 9 -3.42 -4.08 6.35
C LEU A 9 -2.91 -2.64 6.35
N LEU A 10 -1.84 -2.37 5.58
CA LEU A 10 -1.17 -1.09 5.50
C LEU A 10 -1.60 -0.31 4.25
N ALA A 11 -2.35 0.76 4.47
CA ALA A 11 -2.90 1.60 3.40
C ALA A 11 -2.02 2.83 3.11
N PRO A 12 -2.02 3.32 1.84
CA PRO A 12 -1.40 4.59 1.50
C PRO A 12 -2.32 5.76 1.82
N ALA A 13 -1.75 6.91 2.21
CA ALA A 13 -2.46 8.17 2.21
C ALA A 13 -1.59 9.30 1.65
N ARG A 14 -2.23 10.17 0.83
CA ARG A 14 -1.62 11.41 0.38
C ARG A 14 -1.75 12.50 1.43
N ASP A 15 -2.87 12.53 2.14
CA ASP A 15 -3.24 13.53 3.15
C ASP A 15 -3.99 12.88 4.32
N ALA A 16 -4.29 13.68 5.35
CA ALA A 16 -4.97 13.21 6.56
C ALA A 16 -6.40 12.71 6.30
N ASP A 17 -7.14 13.33 5.37
CA ASP A 17 -8.51 12.93 5.06
C ASP A 17 -8.54 11.55 4.41
N ILE A 18 -7.57 11.27 3.54
CA ILE A 18 -7.40 9.93 2.95
C ILE A 18 -6.94 8.92 4.01
N ALA A 19 -6.10 9.33 4.98
CA ALA A 19 -5.67 8.46 6.08
C ALA A 19 -6.88 8.06 6.95
N ILE A 20 -7.72 9.01 7.33
CA ILE A 20 -8.97 8.76 8.07
C ILE A 20 -9.89 7.84 7.27
N ALA A 21 -10.10 8.14 5.99
CA ALA A 21 -10.93 7.30 5.13
C ALA A 21 -10.38 5.86 5.02
N ALA A 22 -9.05 5.67 4.97
CA ALA A 22 -8.43 4.35 4.96
C ALA A 22 -8.71 3.57 6.26
N ILE A 23 -8.60 4.24 7.43
CA ILE A 23 -8.93 3.64 8.74
C ILE A 23 -10.39 3.23 8.80
N ASP A 24 -11.33 4.08 8.37
CA ASP A 24 -12.77 3.79 8.35
C ASP A 24 -13.10 2.59 7.46
N HIS A 25 -12.36 2.41 6.35
CA HIS A 25 -12.54 1.29 5.43
C HIS A 25 -11.75 0.02 5.81
N GLY A 26 -11.09 0.02 6.99
CA GLY A 26 -10.52 -1.17 7.61
C GLY A 26 -9.00 -1.32 7.51
N ALA A 27 -8.25 -0.26 7.20
CA ALA A 27 -6.82 -0.27 7.37
C ALA A 27 -6.43 -0.41 8.85
N ASP A 28 -5.41 -1.21 9.13
CA ASP A 28 -4.81 -1.35 10.46
C ASP A 28 -3.70 -0.32 10.67
N ALA A 29 -3.05 0.07 9.58
CA ALA A 29 -2.04 1.11 9.57
C ALA A 29 -2.10 1.93 8.29
N VAL A 30 -1.59 3.16 8.34
CA VAL A 30 -1.50 4.05 7.19
C VAL A 30 -0.07 4.59 7.08
N TYR A 31 0.48 4.62 5.86
CA TYR A 31 1.74 5.30 5.61
C TYR A 31 1.55 6.57 4.78
N MET A 32 2.18 7.65 5.21
CA MET A 32 2.07 8.97 4.59
C MET A 32 3.41 9.72 4.59
N GLY A 33 3.54 10.72 3.73
CA GLY A 33 4.70 11.62 3.72
C GLY A 33 4.51 12.75 4.71
N ALA A 34 5.55 13.06 5.48
CA ALA A 34 5.54 14.16 6.45
C ALA A 34 6.45 15.32 6.02
N SER A 35 7.21 15.17 4.95
CA SER A 35 8.14 16.18 4.42
C SER A 35 8.61 15.81 3.02
N HIS A 36 9.52 16.59 2.44
CA HIS A 36 10.16 16.31 1.15
C HIS A 36 11.04 15.05 1.15
N HIS A 37 11.36 14.46 2.30
CA HIS A 37 12.19 13.25 2.44
C HIS A 37 11.44 11.93 2.19
N GLY A 38 10.24 11.96 1.61
CA GLY A 38 9.49 10.79 1.18
C GLY A 38 9.69 10.45 -0.31
N ALA A 39 9.70 9.17 -0.69
CA ALA A 39 9.86 8.70 -2.08
C ALA A 39 8.73 9.16 -3.05
N ARG A 40 7.93 10.12 -2.68
CA ARG A 40 6.95 10.87 -3.48
C ARG A 40 6.92 12.31 -2.97
N ALA A 41 7.74 13.17 -3.55
CA ALA A 41 7.87 14.57 -3.14
C ALA A 41 6.53 15.35 -3.18
N ASP A 42 5.62 14.98 -4.09
CA ASP A 42 4.32 15.62 -4.25
C ASP A 42 3.28 15.26 -3.15
N ALA A 43 3.61 14.36 -2.22
CA ALA A 43 2.73 13.94 -1.12
C ALA A 43 3.29 14.41 0.23
N CYS A 44 3.47 15.72 0.39
CA CYS A 44 3.88 16.36 1.64
C CYS A 44 2.68 16.74 2.49
N ASN A 45 2.79 16.49 3.81
CA ASN A 45 1.79 16.88 4.81
C ASN A 45 2.42 17.80 5.84
N THR A 46 1.58 18.67 6.45
CA THR A 46 1.98 19.41 7.63
C THR A 46 2.04 18.48 8.85
N LEU A 47 2.77 18.88 9.90
CA LEU A 47 2.79 18.12 11.15
C LEU A 47 1.39 18.02 11.78
N ASP A 48 0.55 19.06 11.64
CA ASP A 48 -0.83 19.06 12.12
C ASP A 48 -1.70 18.03 11.39
N ASP A 49 -1.52 17.86 10.08
CA ASP A 49 -2.21 16.82 9.32
C ASP A 49 -1.79 15.42 9.79
N VAL A 50 -0.49 15.19 9.99
CA VAL A 50 0.01 13.93 10.50
C VAL A 50 -0.50 13.66 11.91
N CYS A 51 -0.52 14.68 12.80
CA CYS A 51 -1.05 14.59 14.15
C CYS A 51 -2.54 14.19 14.14
N ARG A 52 -3.36 14.86 13.31
CA ARG A 52 -4.77 14.53 13.13
C ARG A 52 -4.99 13.07 12.68
N ALA A 53 -4.15 12.59 11.78
CA ALA A 53 -4.20 11.19 11.34
C ALA A 53 -3.82 10.21 12.49
N CYS A 54 -2.79 10.54 13.29
CA CYS A 54 -2.39 9.77 14.47
C CYS A 54 -3.54 9.67 15.49
N ASP A 55 -4.10 10.83 15.88
CA ASP A 55 -5.19 10.90 16.85
C ASP A 55 -6.39 10.07 16.43
N TYR A 56 -6.71 10.06 15.13
CA TYR A 56 -7.81 9.26 14.61
C TYR A 56 -7.50 7.76 14.59
N ALA A 57 -6.36 7.37 14.04
CA ALA A 57 -5.97 5.97 13.92
C ALA A 57 -5.84 5.29 15.30
N HIS A 58 -5.28 6.01 16.27
CA HIS A 58 -5.05 5.50 17.62
C HIS A 58 -6.34 5.12 18.37
N LYS A 59 -7.48 5.76 18.04
CA LYS A 59 -8.79 5.38 18.59
C LYS A 59 -9.13 3.91 18.32
N PHE A 60 -8.73 3.40 17.16
CA PHE A 60 -8.95 2.01 16.74
C PHE A 60 -7.75 1.10 17.02
N GLY A 61 -6.71 1.57 17.72
CA GLY A 61 -5.44 0.87 17.86
C GLY A 61 -4.70 0.73 16.53
N GLY A 62 -5.06 1.54 15.54
CA GLY A 62 -4.36 1.66 14.27
C GLY A 62 -3.05 2.43 14.43
N ARG A 63 -2.22 2.48 13.36
CA ARG A 63 -0.88 3.07 13.38
C ARG A 63 -0.67 4.02 12.20
N ILE A 64 0.18 5.03 12.42
CA ILE A 64 0.62 5.93 11.35
C ILE A 64 2.14 5.80 11.18
N TYR A 65 2.57 5.53 9.94
CA TYR A 65 3.97 5.41 9.57
C TYR A 65 4.38 6.59 8.68
N ALA A 66 5.38 7.36 9.12
CA ALA A 66 5.91 8.43 8.30
C ALA A 66 7.01 7.91 7.36
N THR A 67 6.96 8.32 6.09
CA THR A 67 8.00 7.95 5.13
C THR A 67 9.14 8.97 5.16
N VAL A 68 10.32 8.51 5.57
CA VAL A 68 11.62 9.18 5.46
C VAL A 68 12.53 8.25 4.64
N ASN A 69 12.07 7.92 3.43
CA ASN A 69 12.60 6.83 2.63
C ASN A 69 13.21 7.28 1.29
N THR A 70 13.88 8.43 1.33
CA THR A 70 14.78 8.92 0.29
C THR A 70 16.22 8.88 0.78
N LEU A 71 17.18 9.03 -0.12
CA LEU A 71 18.56 9.35 0.24
C LEU A 71 18.62 10.73 0.90
N VAL A 72 19.50 10.89 1.86
CA VAL A 72 19.74 12.13 2.59
C VAL A 72 21.18 12.58 2.32
N TYR A 73 21.39 13.86 1.98
CA TYR A 73 22.72 14.43 1.82
C TYR A 73 23.27 14.90 3.18
N ASP A 74 24.59 15.07 3.28
CA ASP A 74 25.25 15.50 4.52
C ASP A 74 24.69 16.79 5.11
N ASN A 75 24.35 17.76 4.25
CA ASN A 75 23.77 19.04 4.67
C ASN A 75 22.29 18.96 5.09
N GLU A 76 21.61 17.84 4.90
CA GLU A 76 20.20 17.61 5.26
C GLU A 76 20.06 16.83 6.57
N LEU A 77 21.12 16.18 7.07
CA LEU A 77 21.08 15.28 8.22
C LEU A 77 20.46 15.92 9.46
N MET A 78 20.86 17.16 9.79
CA MET A 78 20.35 17.89 10.94
C MET A 78 18.87 18.29 10.81
N GLU A 79 18.39 18.52 9.60
CA GLU A 79 16.98 18.79 9.32
C GLU A 79 16.14 17.54 9.53
N VAL A 80 16.62 16.40 9.00
CA VAL A 80 15.95 15.11 9.16
C VAL A 80 15.88 14.68 10.62
N GLU A 81 16.96 14.89 11.40
CA GLU A 81 16.97 14.59 12.84
C GLU A 81 15.88 15.38 13.57
N ARG A 82 15.80 16.70 13.36
CA ARG A 82 14.74 17.55 13.93
C ARG A 82 13.35 17.09 13.54
N LEU A 83 13.14 16.78 12.26
CA LEU A 83 11.87 16.26 11.77
C LEU A 83 11.47 14.96 12.49
N VAL A 84 12.39 14.04 12.70
CA VAL A 84 12.12 12.77 13.40
C VAL A 84 11.69 13.01 14.85
N HIS A 85 12.32 13.95 15.56
CA HIS A 85 11.90 14.32 16.91
C HIS A 85 10.49 14.91 16.94
N GLU A 86 10.13 15.73 15.95
CA GLU A 86 8.77 16.30 15.83
C GLU A 86 7.73 15.21 15.53
N LEU A 87 8.02 14.30 14.59
CA LEU A 87 7.15 13.17 14.26
C LEU A 87 6.91 12.25 15.46
N TYR A 88 7.96 11.98 16.24
CA TYR A 88 7.83 11.20 17.47
C TYR A 88 6.92 11.89 18.50
N ARG A 89 7.09 13.22 18.69
CA ARG A 89 6.30 14.00 19.65
C ARG A 89 4.81 14.08 19.30
N ILE A 90 4.46 14.10 18.02
CA ILE A 90 3.06 14.11 17.56
C ILE A 90 2.45 12.71 17.47
N GLY A 91 3.17 11.65 17.87
CA GLY A 91 2.63 10.30 18.02
C GLY A 91 2.76 9.39 16.80
N VAL A 92 3.63 9.70 15.82
CA VAL A 92 3.95 8.76 14.74
C VAL A 92 4.51 7.47 15.31
N ASP A 93 4.01 6.32 14.84
CA ASP A 93 4.32 5.00 15.40
C ASP A 93 5.64 4.44 14.88
N ALA A 94 5.97 4.69 13.62
CA ALA A 94 7.23 4.25 13.03
C ALA A 94 7.65 5.12 11.84
N LEU A 95 8.95 5.07 11.51
CA LEU A 95 9.51 5.64 10.29
C LEU A 95 9.80 4.53 9.28
N ILE A 96 9.42 4.74 8.02
CA ILE A 96 9.86 3.89 6.92
C ILE A 96 11.12 4.54 6.33
N VAL A 97 12.28 3.87 6.46
CA VAL A 97 13.61 4.43 6.21
C VAL A 97 14.32 3.68 5.08
N GLN A 98 15.00 4.43 4.20
CA GLN A 98 15.93 3.89 3.18
C GLN A 98 17.39 4.14 3.56
N ASP A 99 17.73 5.37 3.90
CA ASP A 99 19.10 5.78 4.20
C ASP A 99 19.55 5.27 5.56
N LEU A 100 20.56 4.38 5.56
CA LEU A 100 21.04 3.78 6.81
C LEU A 100 21.85 4.76 7.66
N GLY A 101 22.30 5.89 7.11
CA GLY A 101 22.97 6.97 7.87
C GLY A 101 22.09 7.54 8.98
N LEU A 102 20.76 7.50 8.79
CA LEU A 102 19.80 7.93 9.81
C LEU A 102 19.95 7.16 11.14
N LEU A 103 20.45 5.93 11.11
CA LEU A 103 20.65 5.12 12.31
C LEU A 103 21.80 5.65 13.20
N ARG A 104 22.65 6.56 12.70
CA ARG A 104 23.74 7.22 13.43
C ARG A 104 23.37 8.58 14.01
N LEU A 105 22.16 9.09 13.68
CA LEU A 105 21.61 10.30 14.28
C LEU A 105 21.14 10.04 15.72
N ASP A 106 21.03 11.10 16.52
CA ASP A 106 20.42 11.06 17.86
C ASP A 106 18.89 11.02 17.73
N LEU A 107 18.34 9.85 17.45
CA LEU A 107 16.91 9.66 17.22
C LEU A 107 16.18 9.27 18.52
N PRO A 108 14.93 9.74 18.72
CA PRO A 108 14.06 9.25 19.78
C PRO A 108 13.81 7.74 19.62
N PRO A 109 13.26 7.04 20.63
CA PRO A 109 13.06 5.59 20.55
C PRO A 109 11.90 5.17 19.63
N ILE A 110 11.72 5.86 18.52
CA ILE A 110 10.72 5.56 17.48
C ILE A 110 11.08 4.28 16.75
N ALA A 111 10.08 3.45 16.43
CA ALA A 111 10.28 2.24 15.63
C ALA A 111 10.75 2.56 14.20
N LEU A 112 11.64 1.73 13.67
CA LEU A 112 12.18 1.87 12.31
C LEU A 112 11.78 0.67 11.45
N HIS A 113 11.20 0.93 10.29
CA HIS A 113 10.86 -0.06 9.27
C HIS A 113 11.80 0.10 8.07
N ALA A 114 12.49 -0.98 7.69
CA ALA A 114 13.34 -0.93 6.50
C ALA A 114 12.48 -0.83 5.25
N SER A 115 12.64 0.25 4.50
CA SER A 115 11.90 0.50 3.25
C SER A 115 12.17 -0.57 2.20
N THR A 116 11.23 -0.79 1.28
CA THR A 116 11.49 -1.58 0.05
C THR A 116 12.66 -0.99 -0.77
N GLN A 117 12.97 0.30 -0.59
CA GLN A 117 14.12 0.96 -1.22
C GLN A 117 15.47 0.45 -0.69
N CYS A 118 15.50 -0.27 0.43
CA CYS A 118 16.68 -0.98 0.92
C CYS A 118 17.01 -2.25 0.10
N ASP A 119 16.20 -2.58 -0.91
CA ASP A 119 16.41 -3.75 -1.79
C ASP A 119 16.53 -5.08 -1.03
N LEU A 120 15.54 -5.38 -0.19
CA LEU A 120 15.51 -6.60 0.60
C LEU A 120 15.06 -7.80 -0.25
N ARG A 121 16.02 -8.59 -0.74
CA ARG A 121 15.77 -9.75 -1.62
C ARG A 121 16.34 -11.07 -1.09
N THR A 122 17.21 -11.05 -0.09
CA THR A 122 17.91 -12.25 0.39
C THR A 122 17.81 -12.41 1.90
N PRO A 123 17.93 -13.67 2.41
CA PRO A 123 17.97 -13.94 3.84
C PRO A 123 19.10 -13.21 4.57
N GLU A 124 20.28 -13.10 3.96
CA GLU A 124 21.45 -12.44 4.53
C GLU A 124 21.18 -10.94 4.75
N LYS A 125 20.60 -10.27 3.75
CA LYS A 125 20.20 -8.85 3.84
C LYS A 125 19.12 -8.65 4.91
N ALA A 126 18.17 -9.57 5.02
CA ALA A 126 17.12 -9.52 6.05
C ALA A 126 17.70 -9.60 7.45
N ARG A 127 18.59 -10.56 7.69
CA ARG A 127 19.29 -10.72 8.97
C ARG A 127 20.11 -9.48 9.31
N PHE A 128 20.81 -8.92 8.33
CA PHE A 128 21.60 -7.70 8.53
C PHE A 128 20.72 -6.52 8.93
N LEU A 129 19.64 -6.24 8.19
CA LEU A 129 18.73 -5.14 8.51
C LEU A 129 18.08 -5.32 9.90
N GLU A 130 17.64 -6.54 10.25
CA GLU A 130 17.13 -6.82 11.61
C GLU A 130 18.20 -6.54 12.67
N SER A 131 19.47 -6.88 12.40
CA SER A 131 20.58 -6.65 13.34
C SER A 131 20.91 -5.17 13.55
N LEU A 132 20.58 -4.30 12.59
CA LEU A 132 20.70 -2.85 12.70
C LEU A 132 19.60 -2.19 13.56
N GLY A 133 18.63 -2.98 14.04
CA GLY A 133 17.57 -2.50 14.92
C GLY A 133 16.25 -2.18 14.22
N PHE A 134 16.08 -2.56 12.96
CA PHE A 134 14.78 -2.45 12.30
C PHE A 134 13.75 -3.39 12.94
N SER A 135 12.56 -2.87 13.21
CA SER A 135 11.45 -3.58 13.85
C SER A 135 10.48 -4.21 12.84
N GLN A 136 10.55 -3.82 11.56
CA GLN A 136 9.78 -4.40 10.45
C GLN A 136 10.58 -4.29 9.14
N LEU A 137 10.41 -5.26 8.25
CA LEU A 137 11.16 -5.34 7.00
C LEU A 137 10.23 -5.36 5.80
N VAL A 138 10.32 -4.34 4.92
CA VAL A 138 9.56 -4.29 3.67
C VAL A 138 10.33 -5.03 2.58
N MET A 139 9.80 -6.16 2.16
CA MET A 139 10.43 -7.02 1.16
C MET A 139 10.31 -6.43 -0.26
N ALA A 140 11.23 -6.83 -1.13
CA ALA A 140 11.16 -6.54 -2.56
C ALA A 140 9.91 -7.18 -3.20
N ARG A 141 9.36 -6.51 -4.21
CA ARG A 141 8.13 -6.94 -4.90
C ARG A 141 8.30 -8.19 -5.76
N GLU A 142 9.54 -8.50 -6.11
CA GLU A 142 9.95 -9.57 -7.05
C GLU A 142 10.05 -10.96 -6.41
N LEU A 143 9.89 -11.07 -5.09
CA LEU A 143 10.07 -12.33 -4.37
C LEU A 143 8.95 -13.32 -4.66
N THR A 144 9.36 -14.61 -4.76
CA THR A 144 8.45 -15.75 -4.73
C THR A 144 8.05 -16.10 -3.30
N LEU A 145 7.01 -16.94 -3.15
CA LEU A 145 6.62 -17.47 -1.84
C LEU A 145 7.77 -18.24 -1.15
N ASP A 146 8.58 -18.97 -1.92
CA ASP A 146 9.71 -19.72 -1.36
C ASP A 146 10.84 -18.81 -0.87
N GLU A 147 11.14 -17.74 -1.62
CA GLU A 147 12.11 -16.73 -1.20
C GLU A 147 11.63 -16.00 0.07
N ILE A 148 10.31 -15.73 0.19
CA ILE A 148 9.70 -15.15 1.40
C ILE A 148 9.86 -16.11 2.60
N ARG A 149 9.58 -17.41 2.42
CA ARG A 149 9.78 -18.42 3.46
C ARG A 149 11.24 -18.48 3.92
N ALA A 150 12.19 -18.42 3.00
CA ALA A 150 13.62 -18.42 3.31
C ALA A 150 14.02 -17.18 4.16
N ILE A 151 13.46 -16.00 3.86
CA ILE A 151 13.66 -14.79 4.66
C ILE A 151 13.02 -14.98 6.04
N ARG A 152 11.79 -15.51 6.12
CA ARG A 152 11.12 -15.75 7.41
C ARG A 152 11.90 -16.65 8.36
N GLN A 153 12.61 -17.64 7.84
CA GLN A 153 13.42 -18.58 8.64
C GLN A 153 14.60 -17.93 9.37
N VAL A 154 15.07 -16.77 8.90
CA VAL A 154 16.25 -16.08 9.45
C VAL A 154 15.96 -14.79 10.19
N THR A 155 14.69 -14.37 10.26
CA THR A 155 14.26 -13.12 10.91
C THR A 155 13.13 -13.38 11.91
N THR A 156 13.02 -12.53 12.91
CA THR A 156 11.94 -12.59 13.92
C THR A 156 10.96 -11.43 13.80
N VAL A 157 11.35 -10.35 13.13
CA VAL A 157 10.54 -9.16 12.94
C VAL A 157 9.41 -9.38 11.91
N PRO A 158 8.30 -8.63 11.97
CA PRO A 158 7.27 -8.61 10.95
C PRO A 158 7.83 -8.43 9.54
N LEU A 159 7.31 -9.23 8.60
CA LEU A 159 7.61 -9.10 7.18
C LEU A 159 6.45 -8.42 6.47
N GLU A 160 6.76 -7.32 5.78
CA GLU A 160 5.81 -6.53 5.00
C GLU A 160 5.99 -6.82 3.51
N ALA A 161 4.86 -7.06 2.81
CA ALA A 161 4.86 -7.28 1.36
C ALA A 161 3.80 -6.44 0.67
N PHE A 162 4.12 -5.90 -0.50
CA PHE A 162 3.12 -5.26 -1.35
C PHE A 162 2.15 -6.31 -1.92
N VAL A 163 0.86 -5.96 -1.93
CA VAL A 163 -0.21 -6.84 -2.43
C VAL A 163 -1.02 -6.21 -3.56
N HIS A 164 -1.00 -4.88 -3.70
CA HIS A 164 -1.79 -4.19 -4.71
C HIS A 164 -1.12 -2.92 -5.22
N GLY A 165 -1.40 -2.56 -6.48
CA GLY A 165 -1.08 -1.28 -7.09
C GLY A 165 0.15 -1.29 -7.99
N ALA A 166 0.68 -0.10 -8.29
CA ALA A 166 1.71 0.09 -9.31
C ALA A 166 3.02 -0.63 -9.00
N LEU A 167 3.58 -1.29 -10.01
CA LEU A 167 4.89 -1.90 -9.98
C LEU A 167 5.97 -0.96 -10.53
N CYS A 168 7.15 -1.01 -9.92
CA CYS A 168 8.39 -0.54 -10.52
C CYS A 168 9.03 -1.68 -11.32
N VAL A 169 9.52 -1.42 -12.52
CA VAL A 169 10.18 -2.43 -13.36
C VAL A 169 11.58 -2.75 -12.85
N SER A 170 12.29 -1.76 -12.28
CA SER A 170 13.59 -1.97 -11.63
C SER A 170 13.40 -2.49 -10.21
N TYR A 171 14.35 -3.23 -9.71
CA TYR A 171 14.46 -3.45 -8.27
C TYR A 171 14.41 -2.11 -7.54
N SER A 172 13.65 -2.08 -6.45
CA SER A 172 13.47 -0.85 -5.67
C SER A 172 14.81 -0.34 -5.13
N GLY A 173 15.05 0.97 -5.21
CA GLY A 173 16.32 1.57 -4.84
C GLY A 173 17.44 1.45 -5.89
N ARG A 174 17.26 0.67 -6.96
CA ARG A 174 18.31 0.39 -7.96
C ARG A 174 18.01 0.99 -9.34
N CYS A 175 17.27 2.09 -9.40
CA CYS A 175 16.93 2.75 -10.66
C CYS A 175 17.57 4.14 -10.71
N ALA A 176 18.54 4.32 -11.60
CA ALA A 176 19.23 5.59 -11.85
C ALA A 176 18.81 6.28 -13.17
N ILE A 177 17.88 5.69 -13.95
CA ILE A 177 17.58 6.20 -15.30
C ILE A 177 17.09 7.64 -15.30
N SER A 178 16.25 8.02 -14.31
CA SER A 178 15.73 9.39 -14.19
C SER A 178 16.83 10.37 -13.78
N GLN A 179 17.73 9.96 -12.88
CA GLN A 179 18.87 10.77 -12.45
C GLN A 179 19.80 11.06 -13.63
N VAL A 180 20.19 10.02 -14.35
CA VAL A 180 21.17 10.14 -15.44
C VAL A 180 20.60 10.88 -16.67
N LEU A 181 19.35 10.60 -17.05
CA LEU A 181 18.78 11.17 -18.28
C LEU A 181 18.02 12.49 -18.07
N LYS A 182 17.62 12.82 -16.83
CA LYS A 182 16.75 13.98 -16.54
C LYS A 182 17.20 14.81 -15.34
N GLY A 183 18.28 14.44 -14.63
CA GLY A 183 18.71 15.10 -13.40
C GLY A 183 17.73 14.96 -12.22
N ARG A 184 16.78 13.99 -12.27
CA ARG A 184 15.72 13.78 -11.28
C ARG A 184 15.87 12.41 -10.66
N SER A 185 16.25 12.34 -9.39
CA SER A 185 16.50 11.05 -8.74
C SER A 185 15.20 10.37 -8.28
N ALA A 186 15.03 9.09 -8.70
CA ALA A 186 13.98 8.23 -8.17
C ALA A 186 14.20 7.90 -6.68
N ASN A 187 15.46 7.85 -6.21
CA ASN A 187 15.83 7.64 -4.82
C ASN A 187 15.66 8.91 -3.95
N ARG A 188 15.37 10.05 -4.60
CA ARG A 188 15.03 11.32 -3.97
C ARG A 188 13.54 11.69 -4.13
N GLY A 189 12.70 10.75 -4.60
CA GLY A 189 11.26 10.96 -4.77
C GLY A 189 10.84 11.59 -6.10
N GLU A 190 11.77 11.89 -7.02
CA GLU A 190 11.54 12.67 -8.24
C GLU A 190 11.53 11.82 -9.53
N CYS A 191 11.05 10.60 -9.45
CA CYS A 191 11.03 9.67 -10.59
C CYS A 191 10.29 10.26 -11.80
N ALA A 192 10.98 10.38 -12.95
CA ALA A 192 10.40 10.86 -14.20
C ALA A 192 9.56 9.80 -14.96
N GLN A 193 9.42 8.60 -14.42
CA GLN A 193 8.63 7.49 -14.97
C GLN A 193 9.00 7.11 -16.42
N LEU A 194 10.29 7.19 -16.79
CA LEU A 194 10.76 6.86 -18.14
C LEU A 194 10.42 5.43 -18.58
N CYS A 195 10.24 4.50 -17.63
CA CYS A 195 9.74 3.15 -17.92
C CYS A 195 8.28 3.10 -18.44
N ARG A 196 7.54 4.22 -18.40
CA ARG A 196 6.17 4.30 -18.92
C ARG A 196 6.08 4.91 -20.33
N LEU A 197 7.21 5.37 -20.89
CA LEU A 197 7.28 5.90 -22.25
C LEU A 197 7.15 4.77 -23.29
N PRO A 198 6.70 5.10 -24.52
CA PRO A 198 6.84 4.19 -25.65
C PRO A 198 8.31 4.12 -26.10
N TYR A 199 8.72 2.95 -26.51
CA TYR A 199 10.06 2.65 -27.04
C TYR A 199 9.94 1.82 -28.31
N ASP A 200 10.80 2.10 -29.28
CA ASP A 200 11.12 1.17 -30.32
C ASP A 200 12.15 0.17 -29.79
N LEU A 201 11.92 -1.12 -30.03
CA LEU A 201 12.94 -2.15 -29.85
C LEU A 201 13.70 -2.26 -31.16
N VAL A 202 15.01 -2.00 -31.12
CA VAL A 202 15.85 -2.04 -32.34
C VAL A 202 17.01 -3.01 -32.18
N ASP A 203 17.54 -3.52 -33.29
CA ASP A 203 18.76 -4.32 -33.31
C ASP A 203 20.03 -3.45 -33.34
N GLY A 204 21.21 -4.09 -33.30
CA GLY A 204 22.51 -3.39 -33.35
C GLY A 204 22.79 -2.65 -34.65
N LYS A 205 21.96 -2.80 -35.70
CA LYS A 205 22.02 -2.06 -36.96
C LYS A 205 20.96 -0.95 -37.05
N GLY A 206 20.18 -0.73 -35.99
CA GLY A 206 19.12 0.25 -35.92
C GLY A 206 17.81 -0.17 -36.59
N ARG A 207 17.67 -1.41 -37.04
CA ARG A 207 16.41 -1.91 -37.61
C ARG A 207 15.37 -2.08 -36.49
N VAL A 208 14.16 -1.53 -36.69
CA VAL A 208 13.04 -1.65 -35.78
C VAL A 208 12.49 -3.09 -35.78
N LEU A 209 12.41 -3.68 -34.60
CA LEU A 209 11.87 -5.02 -34.35
C LEU A 209 10.46 -4.95 -33.75
N VAL A 210 10.20 -3.96 -32.89
CA VAL A 210 8.91 -3.64 -32.30
C VAL A 210 8.81 -2.12 -32.22
N GLU A 211 7.74 -1.53 -32.75
CA GLU A 211 7.57 -0.09 -32.86
C GLU A 211 6.67 0.47 -31.75
N GLY A 212 7.07 1.57 -31.12
CA GLY A 212 6.25 2.43 -30.27
C GLY A 212 5.57 1.76 -29.08
N LYS A 213 6.12 0.67 -28.49
CA LYS A 213 5.49 -0.07 -27.41
C LYS A 213 6.02 0.29 -26.02
N HIS A 214 5.15 0.19 -25.02
CA HIS A 214 5.48 0.46 -23.61
C HIS A 214 6.13 -0.77 -22.95
N LEU A 215 7.28 -1.20 -23.50
CA LEU A 215 7.94 -2.47 -23.18
C LEU A 215 8.38 -2.62 -21.72
N LEU A 216 8.54 -1.51 -20.99
CA LEU A 216 8.92 -1.48 -19.57
C LEU A 216 7.74 -1.15 -18.64
N SER A 217 6.54 -0.91 -19.19
CA SER A 217 5.36 -0.51 -18.43
C SER A 217 4.65 -1.71 -17.82
N LEU A 218 5.01 -2.10 -16.60
CA LEU A 218 4.38 -3.23 -15.93
C LEU A 218 2.89 -2.99 -15.67
N ARG A 219 2.11 -4.07 -15.68
CA ARG A 219 0.76 -4.16 -15.13
C ARG A 219 0.77 -3.85 -13.64
N ASP A 220 -0.38 -3.53 -13.06
CA ASP A 220 -0.49 -3.33 -11.63
C ASP A 220 -0.51 -4.67 -10.89
N MET A 221 0.10 -4.67 -9.70
CA MET A 221 0.10 -5.85 -8.84
C MET A 221 -1.31 -6.11 -8.28
N SER A 222 -1.73 -7.37 -8.26
CA SER A 222 -2.84 -7.83 -7.44
C SER A 222 -2.57 -9.25 -6.96
N ARG A 223 -2.55 -9.43 -5.64
CA ARG A 223 -2.26 -10.69 -4.93
C ARG A 223 -3.40 -11.10 -4.00
N HIS A 224 -4.60 -10.58 -4.27
CA HIS A 224 -5.77 -10.78 -3.41
C HIS A 224 -6.14 -12.26 -3.23
N ASP A 225 -5.87 -13.09 -4.21
CA ASP A 225 -6.14 -14.53 -4.22
C ASP A 225 -4.97 -15.39 -3.67
N ARG A 226 -3.92 -14.75 -3.11
CA ARG A 226 -2.72 -15.39 -2.54
C ARG A 226 -2.46 -14.99 -1.08
N LEU A 227 -3.39 -14.29 -0.44
CA LEU A 227 -3.19 -13.74 0.92
C LEU A 227 -2.90 -14.84 1.94
N GLU A 228 -3.64 -15.95 1.91
CA GLU A 228 -3.44 -17.07 2.81
C GLU A 228 -2.08 -17.74 2.63
N GLN A 229 -1.65 -17.94 1.37
CA GLN A 229 -0.32 -18.49 1.07
C GLN A 229 0.79 -17.54 1.52
N MET A 230 0.59 -16.22 1.40
CA MET A 230 1.54 -15.21 1.88
C MET A 230 1.60 -15.19 3.41
N MET A 231 0.46 -15.28 4.13
CA MET A 231 0.45 -15.43 5.58
C MET A 231 1.19 -16.69 6.02
N THR A 232 0.94 -17.82 5.36
CA THR A 232 1.63 -19.08 5.62
C THR A 232 3.12 -19.00 5.33
N ALA A 233 3.55 -18.20 4.36
CA ALA A 233 4.96 -17.92 4.07
C ALA A 233 5.61 -16.97 5.09
N GLY A 234 4.84 -16.37 6.01
CA GLY A 234 5.31 -15.53 7.10
C GLY A 234 5.15 -14.02 6.89
N VAL A 235 4.37 -13.61 5.88
CA VAL A 235 3.95 -12.20 5.73
C VAL A 235 2.93 -11.86 6.79
N SER A 236 3.15 -10.76 7.51
CA SER A 236 2.23 -10.26 8.55
C SER A 236 1.73 -8.83 8.28
N SER A 237 2.36 -8.08 7.37
CA SER A 237 1.89 -6.75 6.94
C SER A 237 1.67 -6.72 5.43
N PHE A 238 0.46 -6.36 5.01
CA PHE A 238 -0.04 -6.37 3.63
C PHE A 238 -0.19 -4.95 3.13
N LYS A 239 0.77 -4.50 2.29
CA LYS A 239 0.87 -3.11 1.85
C LYS A 239 0.21 -2.85 0.51
N ILE A 240 -0.64 -1.83 0.48
CA ILE A 240 -1.23 -1.28 -0.74
C ILE A 240 -0.36 -0.14 -1.24
N GLU A 241 0.02 -0.15 -2.54
CA GLU A 241 0.70 0.98 -3.20
C GLU A 241 -0.34 1.99 -3.70
N GLY A 242 -0.08 3.29 -3.54
CA GLY A 242 -0.98 4.30 -4.07
C GLY A 242 -1.01 5.65 -3.38
N ARG A 243 0.12 6.16 -2.82
CA ARG A 243 0.13 7.48 -2.12
C ARG A 243 -0.36 8.67 -2.95
N LEU A 244 -0.26 8.61 -4.28
CA LEU A 244 -0.77 9.66 -5.17
C LEU A 244 -2.16 9.34 -5.73
N LYS A 245 -2.84 8.31 -5.23
CA LYS A 245 -4.19 7.95 -5.64
C LYS A 245 -5.24 8.78 -4.89
N ASP A 246 -6.40 8.90 -5.52
CA ASP A 246 -7.56 9.58 -4.93
C ASP A 246 -8.20 8.77 -3.79
N VAL A 247 -9.08 9.43 -3.05
CA VAL A 247 -9.77 8.85 -1.90
C VAL A 247 -10.67 7.65 -2.29
N GLY A 248 -11.29 7.68 -3.47
CA GLY A 248 -12.15 6.60 -3.98
C GLY A 248 -11.35 5.31 -4.20
N TYR A 249 -10.15 5.42 -4.78
CA TYR A 249 -9.23 4.28 -4.90
C TYR A 249 -8.88 3.68 -3.54
N VAL A 250 -8.51 4.52 -2.57
CA VAL A 250 -8.10 4.06 -1.24
C VAL A 250 -9.26 3.36 -0.53
N LYS A 251 -10.46 3.98 -0.49
CA LYS A 251 -11.67 3.41 0.09
C LYS A 251 -11.97 2.01 -0.47
N ASN A 252 -12.01 1.90 -1.80
CA ASN A 252 -12.37 0.67 -2.48
C ASN A 252 -11.34 -0.46 -2.27
N VAL A 253 -10.05 -0.16 -2.48
CA VAL A 253 -8.99 -1.17 -2.40
C VAL A 253 -8.78 -1.63 -0.96
N VAL A 254 -8.80 -0.70 0.01
CA VAL A 254 -8.68 -1.05 1.44
C VAL A 254 -9.85 -1.94 1.89
N ALA A 255 -11.09 -1.55 1.57
CA ALA A 255 -12.28 -2.34 1.90
C ALA A 255 -12.22 -3.74 1.31
N TYR A 256 -11.78 -3.87 0.05
CA TYR A 256 -11.63 -5.17 -0.60
C TYR A 256 -10.62 -6.07 0.12
N TYR A 257 -9.42 -5.55 0.37
CA TYR A 257 -8.37 -6.33 1.05
C TYR A 257 -8.71 -6.62 2.51
N ARG A 258 -9.39 -5.69 3.21
CA ARG A 258 -9.88 -5.95 4.56
C ARG A 258 -10.84 -7.13 4.59
N HIS A 259 -11.82 -7.14 3.70
CA HIS A 259 -12.76 -8.25 3.59
C HIS A 259 -12.06 -9.58 3.28
N ALA A 260 -11.12 -9.58 2.33
CA ALA A 260 -10.38 -10.78 1.95
C ALA A 260 -9.47 -11.31 3.10
N ILE A 261 -8.80 -10.42 3.84
CA ILE A 261 -7.99 -10.79 5.01
C ILE A 261 -8.87 -11.34 6.13
N ASP A 262 -10.01 -10.72 6.40
CA ASP A 262 -10.95 -11.17 7.44
C ASP A 262 -11.51 -12.54 7.17
N GLN A 263 -11.77 -12.87 5.91
CA GLN A 263 -12.17 -14.23 5.53
C GLN A 263 -11.08 -15.27 5.87
N VAL A 264 -9.79 -14.94 5.71
CA VAL A 264 -8.69 -15.84 6.11
C VAL A 264 -8.64 -15.96 7.63
N ILE A 265 -8.71 -14.84 8.36
CA ILE A 265 -8.70 -14.81 9.83
C ILE A 265 -9.87 -15.62 10.41
N ALA A 266 -11.08 -15.44 9.87
CA ALA A 266 -12.26 -16.16 10.33
C ALA A 266 -12.17 -17.69 10.14
N ARG A 267 -11.42 -18.17 9.13
CA ARG A 267 -11.16 -19.61 8.94
C ARG A 267 -10.06 -20.16 9.84
N GLN A 268 -9.16 -19.31 10.36
CA GLN A 268 -7.98 -19.70 11.16
C GLN A 268 -7.77 -18.75 12.36
N PRO A 269 -8.76 -18.55 13.25
CA PRO A 269 -8.70 -17.56 14.34
C PRO A 269 -7.66 -17.92 15.41
N GLU A 270 -7.27 -19.18 15.50
CA GLU A 270 -6.21 -19.65 16.40
C GLU A 270 -4.80 -19.27 15.90
N ARG A 271 -4.65 -18.96 14.59
CA ARG A 271 -3.35 -18.61 13.98
C ARG A 271 -3.21 -17.13 13.74
N TYR A 272 -4.30 -16.45 13.41
CA TYR A 272 -4.27 -15.06 12.94
C TYR A 272 -5.34 -14.22 13.62
N ARG A 273 -5.01 -12.95 13.87
CA ARG A 273 -5.95 -11.92 14.31
C ARG A 273 -5.58 -10.56 13.71
N ARG A 274 -6.52 -9.64 13.68
CA ARG A 274 -6.27 -8.25 13.25
C ARG A 274 -5.28 -7.56 14.17
N SER A 275 -4.49 -6.63 13.62
CA SER A 275 -3.59 -5.78 14.40
C SER A 275 -4.28 -4.52 14.95
N SER A 276 -5.48 -4.20 14.50
CA SER A 276 -6.33 -3.10 15.00
C SER A 276 -7.76 -3.58 15.27
N PHE A 277 -8.59 -2.73 15.83
CA PHE A 277 -9.91 -3.05 16.39
C PHE A 277 -11.04 -2.39 15.60
N GLY A 278 -12.26 -2.80 15.88
CA GLY A 278 -13.48 -2.26 15.30
C GLY A 278 -13.94 -2.98 14.03
N LYS A 279 -15.26 -3.21 13.98
CA LYS A 279 -15.94 -3.75 12.81
C LYS A 279 -16.20 -2.64 11.82
N VAL A 280 -16.02 -2.94 10.54
CA VAL A 280 -16.31 -2.05 9.42
C VAL A 280 -17.60 -2.48 8.75
N ASP A 281 -18.55 -1.55 8.64
CA ASP A 281 -19.79 -1.72 7.89
C ASP A 281 -19.72 -0.82 6.65
N LEU A 282 -19.89 -1.43 5.46
CA LEU A 282 -19.78 -0.76 4.16
C LEU A 282 -21.17 -0.51 3.56
N THR A 283 -21.33 0.60 2.83
CA THR A 283 -22.56 0.87 2.04
C THR A 283 -22.41 0.50 0.56
N PHE A 284 -21.29 -0.10 0.16
CA PHE A 284 -20.99 -0.50 -1.22
C PHE A 284 -20.30 -1.87 -1.27
N GLU A 285 -20.28 -2.48 -2.46
CA GLU A 285 -19.56 -3.72 -2.75
C GLU A 285 -18.18 -3.37 -3.35
N PRO A 286 -17.06 -3.69 -2.63
CA PRO A 286 -15.72 -3.39 -3.13
C PRO A 286 -15.35 -4.21 -4.37
N SER A 287 -14.69 -3.58 -5.34
CA SER A 287 -14.25 -4.24 -6.58
C SER A 287 -12.94 -3.63 -7.09
N LEU A 288 -11.88 -4.43 -7.18
CA LEU A 288 -10.57 -3.97 -7.63
C LEU A 288 -10.58 -3.47 -9.08
N GLU A 289 -11.41 -4.06 -9.94
CA GLU A 289 -11.51 -3.72 -11.37
C GLU A 289 -12.10 -2.32 -11.60
N LYS A 290 -12.93 -1.84 -10.66
CA LYS A 290 -13.53 -0.49 -10.73
C LYS A 290 -12.57 0.64 -10.37
N SER A 291 -11.40 0.31 -9.85
CA SER A 291 -10.32 1.27 -9.57
C SER A 291 -9.31 1.29 -10.70
N PHE A 292 -8.47 2.34 -10.72
CA PHE A 292 -7.38 2.47 -11.69
C PHE A 292 -6.51 1.21 -11.72
N ASN A 293 -6.40 0.56 -12.90
CA ASN A 293 -5.49 -0.54 -13.14
C ASN A 293 -5.06 -0.62 -14.61
N ARG A 294 -3.83 -1.14 -14.86
CA ARG A 294 -3.26 -1.42 -16.19
C ARG A 294 -3.39 -2.89 -16.57
N GLY A 295 -4.45 -3.56 -16.09
CA GLY A 295 -4.51 -5.00 -15.97
C GLY A 295 -3.68 -5.47 -14.78
N PHE A 296 -3.97 -6.69 -14.27
CA PHE A 296 -3.35 -7.21 -13.06
C PHE A 296 -2.30 -8.29 -13.33
N THR A 297 -1.33 -8.38 -12.41
CA THR A 297 -0.32 -9.44 -12.38
C THR A 297 0.03 -9.81 -10.93
N ARG A 298 0.29 -11.09 -10.66
CA ARG A 298 0.91 -11.53 -9.39
C ARG A 298 2.42 -11.34 -9.41
N TYR A 299 2.97 -10.88 -10.53
CA TYR A 299 4.39 -10.70 -10.81
C TYR A 299 5.14 -12.03 -10.67
N PHE A 300 6.13 -12.15 -9.79
CA PHE A 300 6.90 -13.36 -9.58
C PHE A 300 6.46 -14.19 -8.36
N LEU A 301 5.34 -13.89 -7.73
CA LEU A 301 4.96 -14.50 -6.45
C LEU A 301 4.85 -16.04 -6.53
N ASP A 302 4.22 -16.56 -7.59
CA ASP A 302 3.97 -17.99 -7.74
C ASP A 302 5.21 -18.74 -8.25
N GLU A 303 6.07 -18.11 -9.06
CA GLU A 303 7.22 -18.76 -9.67
C GLU A 303 8.34 -17.77 -10.08
N ARG A 304 9.59 -18.20 -9.87
CA ARG A 304 10.78 -17.40 -10.24
C ARG A 304 10.97 -17.27 -11.75
N HIS A 305 10.55 -18.27 -12.50
CA HIS A 305 10.74 -18.38 -13.95
C HIS A 305 9.40 -18.55 -14.66
N PRO A 306 8.59 -17.48 -14.79
CA PRO A 306 7.31 -17.55 -15.49
C PRO A 306 7.50 -18.05 -16.92
N LYS A 307 6.46 -18.69 -17.46
CA LYS A 307 6.46 -19.19 -18.85
C LYS A 307 6.84 -18.08 -19.82
N ASP A 308 7.52 -18.46 -20.90
CA ASP A 308 7.82 -17.54 -22.00
C ASP A 308 6.53 -16.96 -22.59
N GLY A 309 6.50 -15.66 -22.84
CA GLY A 309 5.28 -14.93 -23.27
C GLY A 309 4.30 -14.58 -22.15
N THR A 310 4.58 -14.88 -20.88
CA THR A 310 3.72 -14.45 -19.77
C THR A 310 3.61 -12.92 -19.72
N ALA A 311 2.39 -12.42 -19.83
CA ALA A 311 2.13 -10.98 -19.89
C ALA A 311 2.27 -10.31 -18.51
N MET A 312 3.42 -9.69 -18.25
CA MET A 312 3.69 -8.89 -17.05
C MET A 312 3.64 -7.39 -17.30
N ALA A 313 3.83 -6.96 -18.56
CA ALA A 313 3.76 -5.56 -18.97
C ALA A 313 2.44 -5.25 -19.68
N SER A 314 1.99 -4.00 -19.55
CA SER A 314 0.93 -3.38 -20.35
C SER A 314 1.60 -2.69 -21.52
N VAL A 315 1.94 -3.48 -22.55
CA VAL A 315 2.79 -3.02 -23.65
C VAL A 315 2.10 -2.05 -24.61
N ASP A 316 0.78 -2.11 -24.69
CA ASP A 316 -0.01 -1.30 -25.63
C ASP A 316 -0.44 0.04 -25.04
N THR A 317 -0.53 0.15 -23.72
CA THR A 317 -0.91 1.42 -23.06
C THR A 317 -0.41 1.50 -21.64
N PRO A 318 0.07 2.68 -21.16
CA PRO A 318 0.39 2.93 -19.77
C PRO A 318 -0.83 3.45 -18.98
N LYS A 319 -1.97 3.66 -19.67
CA LYS A 319 -3.22 4.18 -19.08
C LYS A 319 -3.99 3.08 -18.36
N SER A 320 -5.00 3.47 -17.58
CA SER A 320 -5.92 2.51 -16.98
C SER A 320 -6.74 1.80 -18.06
N GLN A 321 -6.79 0.46 -17.99
CA GLN A 321 -7.71 -0.32 -18.82
C GLN A 321 -9.11 -0.34 -18.22
N GLY A 322 -9.22 -0.39 -16.88
CA GLY A 322 -10.50 -0.45 -16.19
C GLY A 322 -11.15 -1.84 -16.21
N GLU A 323 -12.45 -1.86 -15.91
CA GLU A 323 -13.31 -3.04 -15.86
C GLU A 323 -13.70 -3.52 -17.26
N TYR A 324 -13.47 -4.80 -17.59
CA TYR A 324 -13.94 -5.36 -18.86
C TYR A 324 -15.47 -5.46 -18.85
N LEU A 325 -16.13 -4.86 -19.82
CA LEU A 325 -17.59 -4.86 -19.95
C LEU A 325 -18.12 -5.94 -20.90
N GLY A 326 -17.45 -6.17 -22.00
CA GLY A 326 -17.91 -7.06 -23.06
C GLY A 326 -17.42 -6.61 -24.43
N ARG A 327 -18.11 -7.05 -25.48
CA ARG A 327 -17.75 -6.75 -26.87
C ARG A 327 -18.83 -5.95 -27.57
N VAL A 328 -18.42 -5.14 -28.53
CA VAL A 328 -19.34 -4.36 -29.39
C VAL A 328 -20.19 -5.30 -30.22
N VAL A 329 -21.51 -5.15 -30.10
CA VAL A 329 -22.52 -5.79 -30.96
C VAL A 329 -22.77 -4.92 -32.17
N ARG A 330 -22.99 -3.62 -31.97
CA ARG A 330 -23.28 -2.63 -33.01
C ARG A 330 -22.76 -1.25 -32.58
N CYS A 331 -22.25 -0.52 -33.54
CA CYS A 331 -21.92 0.90 -33.41
C CYS A 331 -22.47 1.65 -34.61
N ASN A 332 -23.30 2.67 -34.38
CA ASN A 332 -23.89 3.51 -35.43
C ASN A 332 -23.79 4.98 -34.99
N GLY A 333 -22.79 5.67 -35.51
CA GLY A 333 -22.51 7.05 -35.14
C GLY A 333 -22.14 7.18 -33.64
N ASN A 334 -23.04 7.74 -32.84
CA ASN A 334 -22.84 7.86 -31.37
C ASN A 334 -23.62 6.79 -30.56
N GLU A 335 -24.40 5.92 -31.24
CA GLU A 335 -25.08 4.81 -30.55
C GLU A 335 -24.18 3.58 -30.55
N LEU A 336 -23.86 3.09 -29.33
CA LEU A 336 -23.03 1.90 -29.09
C LEU A 336 -23.83 0.87 -28.31
N THR A 337 -23.91 -0.36 -28.84
CA THR A 337 -24.47 -1.52 -28.13
C THR A 337 -23.34 -2.50 -27.79
N ILE A 338 -23.23 -2.87 -26.52
CA ILE A 338 -22.22 -3.77 -25.94
C ILE A 338 -22.94 -5.01 -25.43
N ASP A 339 -22.40 -6.20 -25.71
CA ASP A 339 -22.82 -7.44 -25.08
C ASP A 339 -22.28 -7.48 -23.65
N THR A 340 -23.08 -6.99 -22.69
CA THR A 340 -22.70 -6.84 -21.30
C THR A 340 -23.87 -7.09 -20.35
N ARG A 341 -23.54 -7.63 -19.17
CA ARG A 341 -24.48 -7.73 -18.03
C ARG A 341 -24.34 -6.54 -17.07
N ALA A 342 -23.31 -5.71 -17.25
CA ALA A 342 -23.09 -4.56 -16.39
C ALA A 342 -24.13 -3.45 -16.67
N THR A 343 -24.63 -2.83 -15.63
CA THR A 343 -25.44 -1.61 -15.75
C THR A 343 -24.54 -0.43 -16.07
N LEU A 344 -24.84 0.25 -17.17
CA LEU A 344 -24.15 1.47 -17.61
C LEU A 344 -24.93 2.70 -17.15
N ALA A 345 -24.20 3.76 -16.79
CA ALA A 345 -24.77 5.02 -16.31
C ALA A 345 -24.35 6.21 -17.17
N ASN A 346 -25.15 7.27 -17.13
CA ASN A 346 -24.78 8.55 -17.72
C ASN A 346 -23.49 9.05 -17.06
N GLY A 347 -22.52 9.45 -17.88
CA GLY A 347 -21.23 9.92 -17.40
C GLY A 347 -20.15 8.84 -17.26
N ASP A 348 -20.47 7.54 -17.45
CA ASP A 348 -19.47 6.49 -17.49
C ASP A 348 -18.37 6.77 -18.53
N GLY A 349 -17.13 6.48 -18.19
CA GLY A 349 -16.00 6.52 -19.10
C GLY A 349 -15.77 5.14 -19.70
N LEU A 350 -15.83 5.03 -21.02
CA LEU A 350 -15.51 3.80 -21.76
C LEU A 350 -14.14 3.92 -22.41
N SER A 351 -13.46 2.79 -22.64
CA SER A 351 -12.21 2.75 -23.38
C SER A 351 -12.12 1.48 -24.24
N TYR A 352 -11.35 1.57 -25.31
CA TYR A 352 -11.16 0.49 -26.27
C TYR A 352 -9.89 0.74 -27.10
N PHE A 353 -9.43 -0.29 -27.81
CA PHE A 353 -8.40 -0.15 -28.84
C PHE A 353 -9.10 0.09 -30.18
N ASP A 354 -8.73 1.16 -30.88
CA ASP A 354 -9.25 1.49 -32.18
C ASP A 354 -8.68 0.58 -33.29
N THR A 355 -9.03 0.87 -34.56
CA THR A 355 -8.56 0.07 -35.71
C THR A 355 -7.06 0.19 -35.99
N GLN A 356 -6.40 1.19 -35.40
CA GLN A 356 -4.95 1.42 -35.49
C GLN A 356 -4.21 0.78 -34.31
N GLY A 357 -4.96 0.21 -33.34
CA GLY A 357 -4.41 -0.36 -32.13
C GLY A 357 -4.08 0.68 -31.04
N GLU A 358 -4.57 1.91 -31.20
CA GLU A 358 -4.39 2.97 -30.22
C GLU A 358 -5.48 2.89 -29.13
N PHE A 359 -5.04 3.03 -27.86
CA PHE A 359 -5.95 3.01 -26.71
C PHE A 359 -6.63 4.36 -26.55
N THR A 360 -7.92 4.40 -26.85
CA THR A 360 -8.74 5.61 -26.85
C THR A 360 -9.94 5.47 -25.91
N GLY A 361 -10.64 6.58 -25.66
CA GLY A 361 -11.79 6.63 -24.75
C GLY A 361 -13.00 7.33 -25.35
N ALA A 362 -14.18 6.98 -24.84
CA ALA A 362 -15.44 7.63 -25.14
C ALA A 362 -16.26 7.83 -23.85
N ARG A 363 -17.08 8.87 -23.80
CA ARG A 363 -17.91 9.14 -22.61
C ARG A 363 -19.38 8.88 -22.91
N VAL A 364 -20.03 8.16 -22.01
CA VAL A 364 -21.49 7.93 -22.10
C VAL A 364 -22.20 9.24 -21.79
N ASN A 365 -23.00 9.70 -22.78
CA ASN A 365 -23.91 10.82 -22.59
C ASN A 365 -25.23 10.34 -21.97
N ARG A 366 -25.80 9.26 -22.52
CA ARG A 366 -27.06 8.66 -22.04
C ARG A 366 -27.01 7.15 -22.12
N ALA A 367 -27.32 6.48 -21.02
CA ALA A 367 -27.56 5.04 -21.00
C ALA A 367 -29.02 4.74 -21.34
N LEU A 368 -29.24 3.82 -22.27
CA LEU A 368 -30.58 3.45 -22.79
C LEU A 368 -31.07 2.12 -22.20
N GLY A 369 -30.20 1.40 -21.48
CA GLY A 369 -30.46 0.06 -20.97
C GLY A 369 -30.06 -1.05 -21.95
N GLY A 370 -30.06 -2.30 -21.50
CA GLY A 370 -29.71 -3.47 -22.33
C GLY A 370 -28.32 -3.40 -22.98
N GLY A 371 -27.34 -2.77 -22.33
CA GLY A 371 -25.99 -2.58 -22.89
C GLY A 371 -25.89 -1.51 -23.99
N THR A 372 -26.97 -0.75 -24.27
CA THR A 372 -26.97 0.31 -25.28
C THR A 372 -26.76 1.68 -24.63
N VAL A 373 -25.89 2.49 -25.24
CA VAL A 373 -25.56 3.85 -24.79
C VAL A 373 -25.47 4.82 -25.96
N LEU A 374 -25.75 6.08 -25.66
CA LEU A 374 -25.40 7.20 -26.55
C LEU A 374 -24.11 7.83 -26.03
N LEU A 375 -23.10 7.88 -26.87
CA LEU A 375 -21.81 8.53 -26.56
C LEU A 375 -21.91 10.04 -26.82
N ARG A 376 -21.01 10.82 -26.20
CA ARG A 376 -20.91 12.27 -26.47
C ARG A 376 -20.49 12.57 -27.90
N GLU A 377 -19.58 11.75 -28.43
CA GLU A 377 -18.98 11.92 -29.74
C GLU A 377 -19.40 10.77 -30.68
N ARG A 378 -19.36 11.02 -31.99
CA ARG A 378 -19.50 9.97 -33.00
C ARG A 378 -18.20 9.17 -33.04
N VAL A 379 -18.32 7.85 -33.01
CA VAL A 379 -17.20 6.92 -33.06
C VAL A 379 -17.45 5.83 -34.11
N ALA A 380 -16.38 5.26 -34.62
CA ALA A 380 -16.42 4.08 -35.48
C ALA A 380 -15.70 2.93 -34.77
N ILE A 381 -16.45 2.12 -34.02
CA ILE A 381 -15.91 0.99 -33.29
C ILE A 381 -16.37 -0.30 -33.98
N PRO A 382 -15.42 -1.14 -34.46
CA PRO A 382 -15.78 -2.38 -35.15
C PRO A 382 -16.54 -3.35 -34.23
N ARG A 383 -17.44 -4.14 -34.81
CA ARG A 383 -18.08 -5.24 -34.10
C ARG A 383 -17.05 -6.20 -33.55
N GLY A 384 -17.25 -6.67 -32.30
CA GLY A 384 -16.34 -7.58 -31.60
C GLY A 384 -15.22 -6.89 -30.85
N THR A 385 -15.03 -5.57 -31.00
CA THR A 385 -14.06 -4.81 -30.21
C THR A 385 -14.37 -4.93 -28.72
N ALA A 386 -13.34 -5.21 -27.89
CA ALA A 386 -13.48 -5.25 -26.44
C ALA A 386 -13.64 -3.84 -25.87
N ILE A 387 -14.65 -3.66 -25.02
CA ILE A 387 -14.93 -2.39 -24.32
C ILE A 387 -14.63 -2.56 -22.83
N TYR A 388 -13.99 -1.55 -22.28
CA TYR A 388 -13.67 -1.46 -20.86
C TYR A 388 -14.31 -0.21 -20.26
N ARG A 389 -14.59 -0.22 -18.96
CA ARG A 389 -15.07 0.94 -18.19
C ARG A 389 -13.96 1.48 -17.32
N THR A 390 -13.46 2.66 -17.63
CA THR A 390 -12.39 3.36 -16.90
C THR A 390 -12.91 4.38 -15.88
N GLY A 391 -14.17 4.74 -15.94
CA GLY A 391 -14.87 5.57 -14.97
C GLY A 391 -16.28 5.04 -14.75
N ASN A 392 -16.61 4.65 -13.52
CA ASN A 392 -17.93 4.16 -13.12
C ASN A 392 -18.62 5.24 -12.29
N LYS A 393 -19.42 6.09 -12.95
CA LYS A 393 -20.04 7.25 -12.32
C LYS A 393 -20.89 6.92 -11.09
N ALA A 394 -21.67 5.85 -11.15
CA ALA A 394 -22.54 5.43 -10.05
C ALA A 394 -21.70 4.97 -8.84
N PHE A 395 -20.62 4.25 -9.09
CA PHE A 395 -19.69 3.79 -8.06
C PHE A 395 -18.90 4.95 -7.42
N ASP A 396 -18.42 5.87 -8.26
CA ASP A 396 -17.71 7.06 -7.79
C ASP A 396 -18.62 7.95 -6.94
N ASP A 397 -19.89 8.13 -7.33
CA ASP A 397 -20.88 8.89 -6.56
C ASP A 397 -21.20 8.22 -5.21
N GLN A 398 -21.15 6.90 -5.14
CA GLN A 398 -21.32 6.15 -3.88
C GLN A 398 -20.11 6.34 -2.96
N LEU A 399 -18.89 6.27 -3.50
CA LEU A 399 -17.66 6.48 -2.74
C LEU A 399 -17.46 7.94 -2.27
N ASN A 400 -18.03 8.90 -2.99
CA ASN A 400 -17.98 10.32 -2.61
C ASN A 400 -18.89 10.66 -1.41
N LYS A 401 -19.78 9.74 -1.02
CA LYS A 401 -20.61 9.85 0.19
C LYS A 401 -19.91 9.12 1.36
N PRO A 402 -20.44 9.26 2.60
CA PRO A 402 -20.05 8.36 3.68
C PRO A 402 -20.30 6.90 3.27
N SER A 403 -19.23 6.16 3.00
CA SER A 403 -19.29 4.83 2.39
C SER A 403 -18.87 3.71 3.34
N ALA A 404 -18.36 4.06 4.52
CA ALA A 404 -18.03 3.12 5.59
C ALA A 404 -18.29 3.76 6.95
N SER A 405 -18.55 2.90 7.95
CA SER A 405 -18.47 3.25 9.36
C SER A 405 -17.66 2.18 10.08
N ARG A 406 -16.80 2.60 11.01
CA ARG A 406 -16.00 1.69 11.85
C ARG A 406 -16.37 1.91 13.31
N SER A 407 -16.71 0.85 14.03
CA SER A 407 -17.12 0.94 15.42
C SER A 407 -16.54 -0.22 16.25
N ILE A 408 -16.18 0.08 17.50
CA ILE A 408 -15.70 -0.88 18.50
C ILE A 408 -16.89 -1.37 19.29
N ALA A 409 -17.04 -2.68 19.43
CA ALA A 409 -18.08 -3.29 20.26
C ALA A 409 -17.79 -3.05 21.74
N VAL A 410 -18.81 -2.68 22.51
CA VAL A 410 -18.75 -2.54 23.96
C VAL A 410 -19.91 -3.23 24.62
N ASP A 411 -19.62 -3.93 25.71
CA ASP A 411 -20.59 -4.49 26.63
C ASP A 411 -20.80 -3.52 27.80
N ALA A 412 -22.03 -3.31 28.21
CA ALA A 412 -22.40 -2.41 29.29
C ALA A 412 -22.98 -3.18 30.46
N THR A 413 -22.56 -2.90 31.68
CA THR A 413 -23.18 -3.37 32.91
C THR A 413 -23.62 -2.19 33.76
N LEU A 414 -24.94 -2.00 33.93
CA LEU A 414 -25.53 -0.95 34.72
C LEU A 414 -26.09 -1.56 36.02
N ARG A 415 -25.69 -1.00 37.18
CA ARG A 415 -26.13 -1.46 38.51
C ARG A 415 -26.49 -0.28 39.39
N TYR A 416 -27.53 -0.44 40.19
CA TYR A 416 -27.87 0.47 41.28
C TYR A 416 -27.91 -0.29 42.60
N THR A 417 -27.07 0.09 43.55
CA THR A 417 -26.98 -0.57 44.88
C THR A 417 -26.53 0.46 45.91
N GLY A 418 -27.29 0.56 47.03
CA GLY A 418 -26.90 1.36 48.18
C GLY A 418 -26.73 2.88 47.87
N GLY A 419 -27.60 3.43 47.01
CA GLY A 419 -27.49 4.85 46.62
C GLY A 419 -26.44 5.16 45.52
N MET A 420 -25.81 4.12 44.99
CA MET A 420 -24.75 4.25 43.99
C MET A 420 -25.22 3.68 42.64
N LEU A 421 -25.23 4.55 41.60
CA LEU A 421 -25.50 4.15 40.22
C LEU A 421 -24.17 3.97 39.50
N THR A 422 -23.88 2.75 39.06
CA THR A 422 -22.58 2.38 38.48
C THR A 422 -22.79 1.86 37.06
N LEU A 423 -22.02 2.37 36.13
CA LEU A 423 -21.89 1.87 34.76
C LEU A 423 -20.47 1.36 34.52
N THR A 424 -20.36 0.11 34.09
CA THR A 424 -19.12 -0.49 33.60
C THR A 424 -19.24 -0.69 32.10
N LEU A 425 -18.23 -0.24 31.35
CA LEU A 425 -18.07 -0.55 29.92
C LEU A 425 -16.84 -1.45 29.74
N ALA A 426 -17.01 -2.52 28.95
CA ALA A 426 -15.95 -3.42 28.53
C ALA A 426 -15.88 -3.46 27.01
N ASP A 427 -14.71 -3.29 26.41
CA ASP A 427 -14.53 -3.32 24.96
C ASP A 427 -13.93 -4.63 24.46
N GLU A 428 -13.99 -4.86 23.14
CA GLU A 428 -13.39 -6.01 22.46
C GLU A 428 -11.85 -6.10 22.60
N ARG A 429 -11.18 -5.04 23.11
CA ARG A 429 -9.74 -4.97 23.37
C ARG A 429 -9.37 -5.51 24.75
N GLY A 430 -10.37 -5.68 25.64
CA GLY A 430 -10.22 -6.07 27.03
C GLY A 430 -10.03 -4.89 27.99
N ASN A 431 -10.28 -3.65 27.56
CA ASN A 431 -10.35 -2.52 28.48
C ASN A 431 -11.66 -2.55 29.26
N HIS A 432 -11.57 -2.31 30.56
CA HIS A 432 -12.71 -2.23 31.47
C HIS A 432 -12.64 -0.91 32.21
N VAL A 433 -13.68 -0.12 32.14
CA VAL A 433 -13.80 1.14 32.88
C VAL A 433 -15.11 1.19 33.64
N THR A 434 -15.08 1.76 34.83
CA THR A 434 -16.26 1.88 35.69
C THR A 434 -16.37 3.31 36.17
N HIS A 435 -17.59 3.85 36.07
CA HIS A 435 -17.93 5.15 36.63
C HIS A 435 -19.15 5.02 37.53
N THR A 436 -19.16 5.76 38.63
CA THR A 436 -20.21 5.68 39.65
C THR A 436 -20.68 7.08 40.02
N ILE A 437 -21.99 7.25 40.15
CA ILE A 437 -22.64 8.48 40.59
C ILE A 437 -23.49 8.14 41.81
N GLU A 438 -23.31 8.92 42.89
CA GLU A 438 -24.17 8.85 44.05
C GLU A 438 -25.50 9.55 43.73
N CYS A 439 -26.59 8.86 43.95
CA CYS A 439 -27.95 9.37 43.68
C CYS A 439 -29.01 8.54 44.45
N ASP A 440 -30.11 9.20 44.78
CA ASP A 440 -31.29 8.52 45.34
C ASP A 440 -32.29 8.24 44.24
N LEU A 441 -32.51 6.94 43.95
CA LEU A 441 -33.43 6.48 42.92
C LEU A 441 -34.54 5.60 43.51
N GLN A 442 -35.74 5.83 43.05
CA GLN A 442 -36.91 5.07 43.48
C GLN A 442 -37.09 3.77 42.65
N ALA A 443 -37.64 2.76 43.28
CA ALA A 443 -38.05 1.55 42.58
C ALA A 443 -39.09 1.93 41.49
N ALA A 444 -39.02 1.27 40.36
CA ALA A 444 -39.96 1.50 39.26
C ALA A 444 -41.09 0.48 39.29
N ASP A 445 -42.33 0.96 39.06
CA ASP A 445 -43.53 0.11 38.98
C ASP A 445 -43.53 -0.82 37.76
N LYS A 446 -42.79 -0.42 36.70
CA LYS A 446 -42.70 -1.19 35.44
C LYS A 446 -41.24 -1.54 35.14
N PRO A 447 -40.97 -2.67 34.47
CA PRO A 447 -39.61 -3.01 34.03
C PRO A 447 -38.95 -1.87 33.21
N GLN A 448 -37.75 -1.48 33.59
CA GLN A 448 -37.01 -0.36 32.96
C GLN A 448 -35.88 -0.83 32.06
N GLU A 449 -35.55 -2.12 32.05
CA GLU A 449 -34.39 -2.68 31.34
C GLU A 449 -34.33 -2.27 29.86
N ALA A 450 -35.39 -2.48 29.10
CA ALA A 450 -35.44 -2.15 27.67
C ALA A 450 -35.22 -0.65 27.41
N ARG A 451 -35.78 0.23 28.26
CA ARG A 451 -35.60 1.68 28.16
C ARG A 451 -34.16 2.08 28.50
N GLN A 452 -33.58 1.52 29.55
CA GLN A 452 -32.21 1.81 29.99
C GLN A 452 -31.21 1.30 28.97
N THR A 453 -31.37 0.10 28.40
CA THR A 453 -30.58 -0.43 27.31
C THR A 453 -30.66 0.46 26.09
N ALA A 454 -31.85 0.93 25.69
CA ALA A 454 -32.01 1.84 24.57
C ALA A 454 -31.28 3.20 24.78
N GLU A 455 -31.25 3.70 26.02
CA GLU A 455 -30.49 4.90 26.36
C GLU A 455 -28.96 4.66 26.37
N LEU A 456 -28.48 3.51 26.83
CA LEU A 456 -27.08 3.14 26.77
C LEU A 456 -26.61 2.95 25.32
N ALA A 457 -27.46 2.45 24.44
CA ALA A 457 -27.17 2.28 23.02
C ALA A 457 -27.02 3.60 22.23
N LYS A 458 -27.37 4.74 22.80
CA LYS A 458 -27.20 6.06 22.16
C LYS A 458 -25.74 6.52 22.19
N LEU A 459 -24.87 5.78 21.52
CA LEU A 459 -23.44 6.05 21.41
C LEU A 459 -23.06 6.84 20.14
N GLY A 460 -24.06 7.40 19.45
CA GLY A 460 -23.84 8.22 18.26
C GLY A 460 -22.87 9.36 18.52
N GLY A 461 -21.95 9.61 17.58
CA GLY A 461 -20.85 10.60 17.73
C GLY A 461 -19.61 10.06 18.46
N THR A 462 -19.63 8.78 18.90
CA THR A 462 -18.46 8.05 19.43
C THR A 462 -18.01 6.98 18.45
N ILE A 463 -16.90 6.31 18.76
CA ILE A 463 -16.42 5.13 17.98
C ILE A 463 -17.03 3.81 18.48
N TYR A 464 -17.92 3.84 19.46
CA TYR A 464 -18.43 2.66 20.11
C TYR A 464 -19.81 2.27 19.60
N ARG A 465 -20.09 0.97 19.65
CA ARG A 465 -21.41 0.37 19.42
C ARG A 465 -21.70 -0.59 20.55
N LEU A 466 -22.86 -0.42 21.18
CA LEU A 466 -23.31 -1.38 22.19
C LEU A 466 -23.56 -2.76 21.56
N ASP A 467 -22.93 -3.78 22.12
CA ASP A 467 -23.11 -5.18 21.72
C ASP A 467 -24.06 -5.91 22.68
N ASP A 468 -23.79 -5.87 23.99
CA ASP A 468 -24.65 -6.41 25.04
C ASP A 468 -24.81 -5.40 26.17
N ALA A 469 -25.95 -5.50 26.88
CA ALA A 469 -26.21 -4.68 28.05
C ALA A 469 -26.86 -5.51 29.16
N GLN A 470 -26.25 -5.52 30.33
CA GLN A 470 -26.79 -6.11 31.55
C GLN A 470 -27.25 -5.00 32.49
N VAL A 471 -28.54 -4.98 32.80
CA VAL A 471 -29.14 -3.99 33.69
C VAL A 471 -29.62 -4.69 34.95
N ALA A 472 -29.04 -4.33 36.10
CA ALA A 472 -29.42 -4.89 37.41
C ALA A 472 -30.12 -3.85 38.28
N GLY A 473 -31.30 -4.22 38.74
CA GLY A 473 -32.17 -3.38 39.58
C GLY A 473 -33.27 -2.68 38.77
N ASN A 474 -34.52 -2.84 39.23
CA ASN A 474 -35.67 -2.17 38.60
C ASN A 474 -35.91 -0.80 39.27
N VAL A 475 -35.12 0.20 38.88
CA VAL A 475 -35.21 1.58 39.37
C VAL A 475 -35.48 2.56 38.23
N PHE A 476 -36.19 3.63 38.55
CA PHE A 476 -36.39 4.72 37.58
C PHE A 476 -35.15 5.60 37.52
N ILE A 477 -34.44 5.60 36.37
CA ILE A 477 -33.28 6.48 36.13
C ILE A 477 -33.70 7.59 35.18
N PRO A 478 -33.57 8.87 35.57
CA PRO A 478 -33.81 10.00 34.66
C PRO A 478 -32.88 9.90 33.43
N ALA A 479 -33.41 10.18 32.23
CA ALA A 479 -32.65 10.09 30.99
C ALA A 479 -31.41 11.02 30.99
N SER A 480 -31.47 12.19 31.61
CA SER A 480 -30.36 13.10 31.77
C SER A 480 -29.22 12.51 32.62
N LEU A 481 -29.55 11.83 33.70
CA LEU A 481 -28.57 11.17 34.58
C LEU A 481 -27.88 10.02 33.87
N LEU A 482 -28.64 9.16 33.17
CA LEU A 482 -28.09 8.04 32.43
C LEU A 482 -27.22 8.52 31.24
N SER A 483 -27.64 9.59 30.56
CA SER A 483 -26.84 10.21 29.50
C SER A 483 -25.53 10.80 30.00
N ARG A 484 -25.53 11.44 31.20
CA ARG A 484 -24.34 11.95 31.84
C ARG A 484 -23.39 10.79 32.20
N LEU A 485 -23.90 9.78 32.90
CA LEU A 485 -23.12 8.61 33.30
C LEU A 485 -22.47 7.92 32.09
N ARG A 486 -23.25 7.69 31.04
CA ARG A 486 -22.75 7.10 29.78
C ARG A 486 -21.61 7.93 29.18
N ARG A 487 -21.79 9.24 29.02
CA ARG A 487 -20.76 10.13 28.44
C ARG A 487 -19.46 10.10 29.25
N GLU A 488 -19.57 10.26 30.59
CA GLU A 488 -18.42 10.27 31.49
C GLU A 488 -17.69 8.91 31.49
N THR A 489 -18.43 7.78 31.38
CA THR A 489 -17.83 6.44 31.26
C THR A 489 -17.14 6.23 29.91
N VAL A 490 -17.70 6.75 28.80
CA VAL A 490 -17.08 6.72 27.46
C VAL A 490 -15.77 7.53 27.47
N GLU A 491 -15.72 8.71 28.11
CA GLU A 491 -14.48 9.48 28.22
C GLU A 491 -13.38 8.72 29.00
N LEU A 492 -13.75 7.93 30.01
CA LEU A 492 -12.80 7.05 30.70
C LEU A 492 -12.29 5.94 29.78
N LEU A 493 -13.16 5.36 28.94
CA LEU A 493 -12.79 4.31 28.00
C LEU A 493 -11.85 4.86 26.92
N ASP A 494 -12.10 6.05 26.39
CA ASP A 494 -11.22 6.73 25.45
C ASP A 494 -9.80 6.92 26.02
N ARG A 495 -9.70 7.34 27.29
CA ARG A 495 -8.42 7.48 28.00
C ARG A 495 -7.73 6.12 28.19
N ALA A 496 -8.49 5.08 28.54
CA ALA A 496 -7.94 3.74 28.70
C ALA A 496 -7.34 3.21 27.39
N HIS A 497 -7.96 3.48 26.24
CA HIS A 497 -7.44 3.13 24.91
C HIS A 497 -6.07 3.73 24.64
N LEU A 498 -5.88 5.01 24.94
CA LEU A 498 -4.59 5.69 24.72
C LEU A 498 -3.49 5.12 25.62
N ILE A 499 -3.81 4.78 26.87
CA ILE A 499 -2.84 4.24 27.85
C ILE A 499 -2.42 2.81 27.49
N THR A 500 -3.36 1.97 27.05
CA THR A 500 -3.12 0.56 26.77
C THR A 500 -2.60 0.28 25.37
N ARG A 501 -2.47 1.30 24.53
CA ARG A 501 -1.98 1.16 23.16
C ARG A 501 -0.52 0.66 23.16
N PRO A 502 -0.23 -0.46 22.47
CA PRO A 502 1.15 -0.91 22.33
C PRO A 502 1.93 0.08 21.45
N VAL A 503 3.05 0.54 21.95
CA VAL A 503 3.99 1.43 21.24
C VAL A 503 5.23 0.63 20.89
N ASP A 504 5.47 0.43 19.59
CA ASP A 504 6.69 -0.20 19.11
C ASP A 504 7.86 0.77 19.26
N ARG A 505 9.02 0.24 19.59
CA ARG A 505 10.25 1.02 19.80
C ARG A 505 11.37 0.51 18.92
N ARG A 506 12.33 1.38 18.61
CA ARG A 506 13.59 1.01 17.96
C ARG A 506 14.25 -0.13 18.75
N ARG A 507 14.66 -1.18 18.04
CA ARG A 507 15.42 -2.29 18.60
C ARG A 507 16.89 -1.89 18.74
N PRO A 508 17.64 -2.47 19.70
CA PRO A 508 19.07 -2.23 19.81
C PRO A 508 19.81 -2.81 18.60
N GLU A 509 20.82 -2.08 18.13
CA GLU A 509 21.75 -2.54 17.10
C GLU A 509 22.70 -3.61 17.67
N LYS A 510 22.96 -4.66 16.87
CA LYS A 510 23.98 -5.67 17.16
C LYS A 510 25.31 -5.23 16.54
N LYS A 511 26.19 -4.63 17.33
CA LYS A 511 27.47 -4.05 16.86
C LYS A 511 28.41 -5.05 16.17
N ASN A 512 28.30 -6.34 16.46
CA ASN A 512 29.11 -7.41 15.87
C ASN A 512 28.47 -8.05 14.62
N ALA A 513 27.36 -7.51 14.12
CA ALA A 513 26.77 -7.97 12.87
C ALA A 513 27.63 -7.53 11.68
N SER A 514 27.81 -8.42 10.70
CA SER A 514 28.56 -8.10 9.48
C SER A 514 27.61 -7.83 8.32
N CYS A 515 27.94 -6.84 7.50
CA CYS A 515 27.27 -6.62 6.23
C CYS A 515 27.47 -7.84 5.31
N PRO A 516 26.47 -8.26 4.52
CA PRO A 516 26.58 -9.41 3.61
C PRO A 516 27.64 -9.26 2.51
N THR A 517 28.18 -8.07 2.31
CA THR A 517 29.22 -7.78 1.32
C THR A 517 30.28 -6.87 1.92
N THR A 518 31.52 -7.01 1.46
CA THR A 518 32.63 -6.11 1.81
C THR A 518 32.81 -4.97 0.82
N LYS A 519 32.02 -4.95 -0.27
CA LYS A 519 32.08 -3.93 -1.31
C LYS A 519 30.68 -3.42 -1.65
N LEU A 520 30.51 -2.09 -1.70
CA LEU A 520 29.28 -1.41 -2.13
C LEU A 520 29.51 -0.65 -3.43
N GLU A 521 28.55 -0.80 -4.33
CA GLU A 521 28.49 -0.13 -5.64
C GLU A 521 27.55 1.08 -5.57
N PRO A 522 27.54 1.99 -6.56
CA PRO A 522 26.66 3.17 -6.55
C PRO A 522 25.18 2.87 -6.34
N ALA A 523 24.72 1.70 -6.81
CA ALA A 523 23.34 1.25 -6.62
C ALA A 523 23.03 0.79 -5.17
N ASP A 524 24.00 0.72 -4.27
CA ASP A 524 23.79 0.48 -2.83
C ASP A 524 23.48 1.76 -2.05
N ASN A 525 23.49 2.91 -2.75
CA ASN A 525 22.89 4.17 -2.31
C ASN A 525 23.53 4.78 -1.04
N VAL A 526 24.87 4.79 -0.95
CA VAL A 526 25.60 5.50 0.12
C VAL A 526 25.75 6.96 -0.28
N ALA A 527 25.02 7.87 0.37
CA ALA A 527 24.90 9.26 -0.04
C ALA A 527 25.44 10.29 0.99
N ASN A 528 25.81 9.84 2.20
CA ASN A 528 26.33 10.69 3.26
C ASN A 528 27.38 9.96 4.12
N HIS A 529 28.14 10.74 4.89
CA HIS A 529 29.23 10.20 5.72
C HIS A 529 28.74 9.27 6.84
N LEU A 530 27.53 9.47 7.40
CA LEU A 530 26.97 8.61 8.44
C LEU A 530 26.58 7.23 7.91
N ALA A 531 26.05 7.16 6.68
CA ALA A 531 25.79 5.89 6.00
C ALA A 531 27.12 5.16 5.72
N GLU A 532 28.15 5.87 5.24
CA GLU A 532 29.48 5.31 5.04
C GLU A 532 30.05 4.76 6.35
N GLN A 533 30.01 5.52 7.44
CA GLN A 533 30.47 5.11 8.75
C GLN A 533 29.74 3.83 9.21
N LEU A 534 28.42 3.78 9.11
CA LEU A 534 27.64 2.60 9.49
C LEU A 534 28.11 1.35 8.75
N TYR A 535 28.28 1.45 7.42
CA TYR A 535 28.71 0.29 6.64
C TYR A 535 30.15 -0.14 6.98
N ARG A 536 31.06 0.80 7.26
CA ARG A 536 32.43 0.49 7.73
C ARG A 536 32.43 -0.18 9.09
N ASP A 537 31.61 0.29 10.03
CA ASP A 537 31.43 -0.34 11.36
C ASP A 537 30.99 -1.80 11.24
N HIS A 538 30.32 -2.17 10.15
CA HIS A 538 29.84 -3.50 9.86
C HIS A 538 30.68 -4.27 8.81
N GLY A 539 31.94 -3.87 8.61
CA GLY A 539 32.95 -4.63 7.87
C GLY A 539 32.97 -4.39 6.36
N VAL A 540 32.35 -3.32 5.84
CA VAL A 540 32.49 -2.94 4.46
C VAL A 540 33.83 -2.20 4.26
N ILE A 541 34.62 -2.63 3.28
CA ILE A 541 35.96 -2.11 2.97
C ILE A 541 35.89 -1.08 1.84
N ASP A 542 35.28 -1.46 0.71
CA ASP A 542 35.21 -0.62 -0.47
C ASP A 542 33.80 -0.03 -0.60
N ILE A 543 33.71 1.30 -0.64
CA ILE A 543 32.44 2.01 -0.79
C ILE A 543 32.56 2.99 -1.96
N VAL A 544 31.76 2.73 -3.01
CA VAL A 544 31.55 3.71 -4.08
C VAL A 544 30.27 4.48 -3.75
N PRO A 545 30.32 5.82 -3.66
CA PRO A 545 29.15 6.62 -3.29
C PRO A 545 28.01 6.46 -4.30
N ALA A 546 26.79 6.83 -3.90
CA ALA A 546 25.64 6.88 -4.79
C ALA A 546 25.88 7.81 -5.99
N LEU A 547 25.17 7.58 -7.10
CA LEU A 547 25.23 8.49 -8.27
C LEU A 547 24.78 9.91 -7.89
N GLU A 548 23.82 10.02 -6.99
CA GLU A 548 23.35 11.26 -6.40
C GLU A 548 24.42 11.99 -5.57
N ALA A 549 25.40 11.26 -5.04
CA ALA A 549 26.52 11.78 -4.24
C ALA A 549 27.83 11.89 -5.04
N GLY A 550 27.76 11.87 -6.37
CA GLY A 550 28.88 12.20 -7.25
C GLY A 550 29.64 11.01 -7.85
N ALA A 551 29.13 9.79 -7.79
CA ALA A 551 29.72 8.69 -8.53
C ALA A 551 29.69 8.95 -10.05
N THR A 552 30.76 8.58 -10.74
CA THR A 552 30.89 8.80 -12.18
C THR A 552 29.99 7.84 -12.97
N VAL A 553 29.20 8.41 -13.88
CA VAL A 553 28.41 7.63 -14.84
C VAL A 553 29.31 7.22 -16.02
N THR A 554 29.33 5.94 -16.34
CA THR A 554 30.02 5.37 -17.50
C THR A 554 29.03 4.65 -18.41
N ALA A 555 29.43 4.29 -19.62
CA ALA A 555 28.58 3.51 -20.53
C ALA A 555 28.18 2.14 -19.95
N SER A 556 28.95 1.60 -19.01
CA SER A 556 28.63 0.34 -18.32
C SER A 556 27.80 0.51 -17.05
N THR A 557 27.55 1.76 -16.61
CA THR A 557 26.76 2.03 -15.41
C THR A 557 25.32 1.53 -15.60
N PRO A 558 24.83 0.62 -14.73
CA PRO A 558 23.45 0.16 -14.80
C PRO A 558 22.47 1.30 -14.48
N LEU A 559 21.64 1.67 -15.43
CA LEU A 559 20.55 2.65 -15.22
C LEU A 559 19.30 1.99 -14.61
N MET A 560 19.08 0.71 -14.94
CA MET A 560 18.01 -0.10 -14.36
C MET A 560 18.50 -1.54 -14.22
N HIS A 561 18.13 -2.18 -13.13
CA HIS A 561 18.37 -3.58 -12.88
C HIS A 561 17.05 -4.26 -12.53
N THR A 562 16.65 -5.30 -13.28
CA THR A 562 15.30 -5.84 -13.23
C THR A 562 15.27 -7.36 -13.24
N ARG A 563 14.30 -7.97 -12.56
CA ARG A 563 13.94 -9.38 -12.74
C ARG A 563 13.04 -9.57 -13.97
N TYR A 564 12.26 -8.54 -14.33
CA TYR A 564 11.49 -8.52 -15.55
C TYR A 564 12.42 -8.56 -16.77
N CYS A 565 12.02 -9.28 -17.84
CA CYS A 565 12.81 -9.42 -19.05
C CYS A 565 11.93 -9.18 -20.29
N ILE A 566 12.29 -8.17 -21.09
CA ILE A 566 11.60 -7.85 -22.36
C ILE A 566 11.55 -9.06 -23.29
N ARG A 567 12.63 -9.81 -23.41
CA ARG A 567 12.65 -11.00 -24.27
C ARG A 567 11.62 -12.03 -23.86
N ARG A 568 11.49 -12.30 -22.55
CA ARG A 568 10.46 -13.21 -22.02
C ARG A 568 9.06 -12.68 -22.29
N GLN A 569 8.84 -11.39 -22.08
CA GLN A 569 7.56 -10.73 -22.37
C GLN A 569 7.13 -10.93 -23.83
N LEU A 570 8.09 -10.87 -24.76
CA LEU A 570 7.88 -11.02 -26.20
C LEU A 570 7.95 -12.48 -26.69
N GLY A 571 8.06 -13.47 -25.79
CA GLY A 571 8.13 -14.89 -26.17
C GLY A 571 9.46 -15.30 -26.82
N ALA A 572 10.54 -14.53 -26.61
CA ALA A 572 11.87 -14.73 -27.23
C ALA A 572 12.98 -14.94 -26.17
N CYS A 573 12.66 -15.66 -25.08
CA CYS A 573 13.62 -15.98 -24.02
C CYS A 573 14.82 -16.77 -24.58
N LEU A 574 16.04 -16.32 -24.23
CA LEU A 574 17.28 -16.97 -24.70
C LEU A 574 17.46 -18.43 -24.23
N LYS A 575 16.73 -18.85 -23.22
CA LYS A 575 16.65 -20.25 -22.76
C LYS A 575 15.44 -21.01 -23.33
N GLY A 576 14.56 -20.32 -24.08
CA GLY A 576 13.36 -20.89 -24.66
C GLY A 576 13.53 -21.39 -26.07
N LYS A 577 12.50 -22.04 -26.61
CA LYS A 577 12.49 -22.57 -27.98
C LYS A 577 12.61 -21.47 -29.04
N ASN A 578 12.19 -20.25 -28.73
CA ASN A 578 12.13 -19.08 -29.63
C ASN A 578 13.32 -18.12 -29.44
N ALA A 579 14.45 -18.59 -28.91
CA ALA A 579 15.61 -17.75 -28.59
C ALA A 579 16.13 -16.91 -29.77
N ASN A 580 15.95 -17.37 -31.00
CA ASN A 580 16.45 -16.76 -32.24
C ASN A 580 15.45 -15.78 -32.89
N VAL A 581 14.24 -15.61 -32.34
CA VAL A 581 13.22 -14.67 -32.87
C VAL A 581 13.71 -13.21 -32.76
N LEU A 582 14.45 -12.89 -31.70
CA LEU A 582 15.10 -11.60 -31.55
C LEU A 582 16.62 -11.74 -31.64
N PRO A 583 17.35 -10.77 -32.27
CA PRO A 583 18.80 -10.78 -32.32
C PRO A 583 19.39 -10.70 -30.90
N ARG A 584 20.68 -11.07 -30.75
CA ARG A 584 21.36 -11.05 -29.44
C ARG A 584 21.41 -9.65 -28.84
N ASP A 585 21.84 -8.69 -29.63
CA ASP A 585 21.95 -7.29 -29.21
C ASP A 585 20.66 -6.58 -29.57
N ILE A 586 19.98 -6.07 -28.52
CA ILE A 586 18.75 -5.32 -28.63
C ILE A 586 18.87 -4.01 -27.84
N PHE A 587 18.22 -2.98 -28.33
CA PHE A 587 18.24 -1.64 -27.75
C PHE A 587 16.81 -1.09 -27.68
N LEU A 588 16.58 -0.22 -26.69
CA LEU A 588 15.37 0.59 -26.58
C LEU A 588 15.68 2.00 -27.07
N LYS A 589 14.91 2.48 -28.04
CA LYS A 589 15.05 3.81 -28.64
C LYS A 589 13.81 4.66 -28.36
N THR A 590 14.00 5.89 -27.90
CA THR A 590 12.93 6.90 -27.79
C THR A 590 13.54 8.28 -28.04
N GLY A 591 13.07 8.97 -29.09
CA GLY A 591 13.72 10.21 -29.56
C GLY A 591 15.19 9.99 -29.88
N SER A 592 16.06 10.79 -29.28
CA SER A 592 17.53 10.68 -29.39
C SER A 592 18.15 9.70 -28.38
N THR A 593 17.38 9.18 -27.44
CA THR A 593 17.88 8.28 -26.38
C THR A 593 17.96 6.85 -26.90
N LEU A 594 19.14 6.24 -26.81
CA LEU A 594 19.37 4.83 -27.11
C LEU A 594 19.89 4.11 -25.85
N LEU A 595 19.23 3.05 -25.45
CA LEU A 595 19.54 2.28 -24.27
C LEU A 595 19.84 0.82 -24.63
N LYS A 596 20.97 0.30 -24.19
CA LYS A 596 21.34 -1.09 -24.41
C LYS A 596 20.64 -1.99 -23.39
N VAL A 597 20.08 -3.09 -23.88
CA VAL A 597 19.42 -4.13 -23.05
C VAL A 597 20.33 -5.35 -22.98
N THR A 598 20.78 -5.68 -21.77
CA THR A 598 21.63 -6.84 -21.51
C THR A 598 20.89 -7.85 -20.61
N CYS A 599 20.92 -9.13 -20.97
CA CYS A 599 20.24 -10.18 -20.20
C CYS A 599 21.27 -11.13 -19.56
N ASP A 600 21.32 -11.18 -18.22
CA ASP A 600 22.00 -12.23 -17.49
C ASP A 600 21.05 -13.44 -17.33
N CYS A 601 21.16 -14.37 -18.26
CA CYS A 601 20.31 -15.57 -18.25
C CYS A 601 20.65 -16.56 -17.12
N ARG A 602 21.80 -16.46 -16.44
CA ARG A 602 22.13 -17.31 -15.27
C ARG A 602 21.27 -16.87 -14.09
N ARG A 603 21.19 -15.58 -13.84
CA ARG A 603 20.38 -14.97 -12.76
C ARG A 603 18.93 -14.74 -13.15
N CYS A 604 18.59 -14.79 -14.45
CA CYS A 604 17.32 -14.34 -15.01
C CYS A 604 17.03 -12.87 -14.69
N GLU A 605 18.00 -12.02 -14.96
CA GLU A 605 17.95 -10.59 -14.73
C GLU A 605 18.25 -9.82 -16.02
N MET A 606 17.72 -8.63 -16.14
CA MET A 606 17.94 -7.72 -17.25
C MET A 606 18.50 -6.42 -16.73
N THR A 607 19.53 -5.89 -17.40
CA THR A 607 20.14 -4.62 -17.10
C THR A 607 19.98 -3.68 -18.30
N ILE A 608 19.66 -2.43 -18.02
CA ILE A 608 19.60 -1.36 -19.02
C ILE A 608 20.75 -0.39 -18.73
N THR A 609 21.56 -0.10 -19.77
CA THR A 609 22.66 0.86 -19.72
C THR A 609 22.49 1.88 -20.84
N GLN A 610 23.22 3.00 -20.79
CA GLN A 610 23.28 3.94 -21.90
C GLN A 610 24.06 3.30 -23.06
N ALA A 611 23.55 3.41 -24.29
CA ALA A 611 24.32 3.05 -25.47
C ALA A 611 25.18 4.24 -25.89
N ASN A 612 26.42 3.99 -26.27
CA ASN A 612 27.34 5.00 -26.82
C ASN A 612 26.89 5.44 -28.21
#